data_0a26fbc7d54e982140fe24df9c4511f5
#
_entry.id   0a26fbc7d54e982140fe24df9c4511f5
#
_cell.length_a   1.000
_cell.length_b   1.000
_cell.length_c   1.000
_cell.angle_alpha   90.00
_cell.angle_beta   90.00
_cell.angle_gamma   90.00
#
_symmetry.space_group_name_H-M   'P 1'
#
loop_
_entity.id
_entity.type
_entity.pdbx_description
1 polymer ?
#
loop_
_entity_poly.entity_id
_entity_poly.type
_entity_poly.pdbx_seq_one_letter_code
_entity_poly.pdbx_strand_id
1 'polypeptide(L)'
;MKKICVVGAGRWGKNHIRTLDSLGCLGGIVESNPNQQKAFQLSYPEMPVYSNIKDVFQDSFDGFTLATPAETHLELGLTIMSEGYSVLIEKPLALNPADAKLLVEKA
;
A
#
# COMPACT_ATOMS: atom_id res chain seq x y z
N MET A 1 -10.75 0.46 15.75
CA MET A 1 -10.91 0.58 14.29
C MET A 1 -9.70 0.03 13.56
N LYS A 2 -9.91 -0.57 12.40
CA LYS A 2 -8.82 -1.11 11.59
C LYS A 2 -8.00 0.01 10.96
N LYS A 3 -6.69 -0.19 10.90
CA LYS A 3 -5.74 0.74 10.28
C LYS A 3 -5.14 0.10 9.05
N ILE A 4 -5.43 0.66 7.89
CA ILE A 4 -4.95 0.16 6.59
C ILE A 4 -3.94 1.15 6.02
N CYS A 5 -2.80 0.64 5.58
CA CYS A 5 -1.79 1.44 4.90
C CYS A 5 -1.94 1.28 3.39
N VAL A 6 -1.98 2.38 2.65
CA VAL A 6 -2.02 2.37 1.19
C VAL A 6 -0.61 2.55 0.66
N VAL A 7 -0.14 1.59 -0.14
CA VAL A 7 1.17 1.62 -0.79
C VAL A 7 0.98 2.00 -2.24
N GLY A 8 1.52 3.16 -2.62
CA GLY A 8 1.37 3.71 -3.96
C GLY A 8 0.18 4.67 -4.03
N ALA A 9 0.46 5.89 -4.45
CA ALA A 9 -0.52 6.97 -4.45
C ALA A 9 -0.78 7.53 -5.84
N GLY A 10 -0.71 6.68 -6.86
CA GLY A 10 -1.14 7.01 -8.19
C GLY A 10 -2.66 7.06 -8.28
N ARG A 11 -3.20 6.96 -9.50
CA ARG A 11 -4.63 7.14 -9.76
C ARG A 11 -5.52 6.25 -8.88
N TRP A 12 -5.22 4.95 -8.82
CA TRP A 12 -6.01 4.00 -8.02
C TRP A 12 -5.68 4.11 -6.54
N GLY A 13 -4.42 4.40 -6.20
CA GLY A 13 -4.03 4.62 -4.82
C GLY A 13 -4.79 5.78 -4.20
N LYS A 14 -4.99 6.87 -4.94
CA LYS A 14 -5.77 8.02 -4.46
C LYS A 14 -7.21 7.64 -4.17
N ASN A 15 -7.81 6.76 -4.98
CA ASN A 15 -9.16 6.28 -4.73
C ASN A 15 -9.25 5.47 -3.45
N HIS A 16 -8.28 4.58 -3.22
CA HIS A 16 -8.21 3.79 -1.99
C HIS A 16 -8.02 4.67 -0.76
N ILE A 17 -7.12 5.65 -0.86
CA ILE A 17 -6.87 6.59 0.23
C ILE A 17 -8.16 7.32 0.63
N ARG A 18 -8.86 7.86 -0.35
CA ARG A 18 -10.10 8.59 -0.10
C ARG A 18 -11.18 7.70 0.51
N THR A 19 -11.35 6.50 -0.01
CA THR A 19 -12.34 5.56 0.49
C THR A 19 -12.04 5.13 1.93
N LEU A 20 -10.79 4.78 2.21
CA LEU A 20 -10.39 4.36 3.55
C LEU A 20 -10.47 5.50 4.55
N ASP A 21 -10.14 6.72 4.13
CA ASP A 21 -10.27 7.89 4.98
C ASP A 21 -11.73 8.13 5.36
N SER A 22 -12.64 8.04 4.39
CA SER A 22 -14.06 8.23 4.66
C SER A 22 -14.65 7.15 5.58
N LEU A 23 -14.06 5.95 5.57
CA LEU A 23 -14.46 4.85 6.46
C LEU A 23 -13.79 4.91 7.83
N GLY A 24 -12.86 5.85 8.03
CA GLY A 24 -12.09 5.93 9.25
C GLY A 24 -11.04 4.85 9.41
N CYS A 25 -10.63 4.22 8.31
CA CYS A 25 -9.69 3.08 8.32
C CYS A 25 -8.31 3.42 7.76
N LEU A 26 -8.10 4.63 7.24
CA LEU A 26 -6.79 5.01 6.70
C LEU A 26 -5.81 5.20 7.84
N GLY A 27 -4.70 4.43 7.81
CA GLY A 27 -3.68 4.48 8.84
C GLY A 27 -2.34 5.04 8.39
N GLY A 28 -2.08 5.05 7.10
CA GLY A 28 -0.82 5.56 6.57
C GLY A 28 -0.75 5.46 5.06
N ILE A 29 0.24 6.12 4.47
CA ILE A 29 0.45 6.18 3.03
C ILE A 29 1.93 5.97 2.76
N VAL A 30 2.26 5.07 1.83
CA VAL A 30 3.64 4.90 1.32
C VAL A 30 3.70 5.43 -0.09
N GLU A 31 4.55 6.42 -0.32
CA GLU A 31 4.72 7.03 -1.63
C GLU A 31 6.17 7.49 -1.81
N SER A 32 6.80 7.06 -2.90
CA SER A 32 8.21 7.39 -3.15
C SER A 32 8.41 8.75 -3.82
N ASN A 33 7.39 9.32 -4.47
CA ASN A 33 7.49 10.59 -5.17
C ASN A 33 7.36 11.77 -4.20
N PRO A 34 8.38 12.64 -4.06
CA PRO A 34 8.33 13.74 -3.09
C PRO A 34 7.18 14.72 -3.32
N ASN A 35 6.81 14.97 -4.56
CA ASN A 35 5.70 15.89 -4.87
C ASN A 35 4.37 15.31 -4.41
N GLN A 36 4.16 14.02 -4.61
CA GLN A 36 2.96 13.34 -4.13
C GLN A 36 2.95 13.26 -2.61
N GLN A 37 4.09 13.04 -1.99
CA GLN A 37 4.19 13.03 -0.52
C GLN A 37 3.72 14.36 0.06
N LYS A 38 4.15 15.48 -0.51
CA LYS A 38 3.75 16.82 -0.06
C LYS A 38 2.25 17.02 -0.22
N ALA A 39 1.69 16.59 -1.35
CA ALA A 39 0.26 16.72 -1.60
C ALA A 39 -0.56 15.96 -0.55
N PHE A 40 -0.14 14.75 -0.19
CA PHE A 40 -0.84 13.95 0.83
C PHE A 40 -0.67 14.51 2.22
N GLN A 41 0.50 15.05 2.55
CA GLN A 41 0.72 15.71 3.84
C GLN A 41 -0.17 16.91 4.02
N LEU A 42 -0.46 17.65 2.94
CA LEU A 42 -1.39 18.77 2.98
C LEU A 42 -2.85 18.33 3.07
N SER A 43 -3.22 17.29 2.33
CA SER A 43 -4.61 16.79 2.30
C SER A 43 -4.97 15.96 3.54
N TYR A 44 -3.99 15.26 4.11
CA TYR A 44 -4.19 14.37 5.25
C TYR A 44 -3.12 14.64 6.31
N PRO A 45 -3.17 15.83 6.95
CA PRO A 45 -2.07 16.28 7.82
C PRO A 45 -1.81 15.41 9.04
N GLU A 46 -2.78 14.59 9.46
CA GLU A 46 -2.62 13.69 10.60
C GLU A 46 -2.16 12.29 10.21
N MET A 47 -2.06 12.01 8.90
CA MET A 47 -1.65 10.69 8.42
C MET A 47 -0.14 10.63 8.22
N PRO A 48 0.53 9.57 8.70
CA PRO A 48 1.94 9.38 8.37
C PRO A 48 2.10 9.06 6.89
N VAL A 49 3.07 9.70 6.25
CA VAL A 49 3.43 9.48 4.86
C VAL A 49 4.88 8.99 4.84
N TYR A 50 5.08 7.77 4.35
CA TYR A 50 6.39 7.13 4.31
C TYR A 50 6.93 7.15 2.90
N SER A 51 8.25 7.32 2.75
CA SER A 51 8.91 7.27 1.44
C SER A 51 9.32 5.86 1.03
N ASN A 52 9.41 4.94 1.98
CA ASN A 52 9.86 3.57 1.74
C ASN A 52 9.00 2.58 2.52
N ILE A 53 8.65 1.46 1.87
CA ILE A 53 7.83 0.42 2.50
C ILE A 53 8.47 -0.13 3.79
N LYS A 54 9.78 -0.17 3.87
CA LYS A 54 10.47 -0.71 5.05
C LYS A 54 10.24 0.12 6.31
N ASP A 55 10.04 1.41 6.15
CA ASP A 55 9.81 2.30 7.28
C ASP A 55 8.46 2.08 7.94
N VAL A 56 7.49 1.59 7.17
CA VAL A 56 6.13 1.40 7.65
C VAL A 56 6.01 0.24 8.66
N PHE A 57 6.91 -0.73 8.58
CA PHE A 57 6.85 -1.90 9.46
C PHE A 57 7.25 -1.64 10.90
N GLN A 58 7.75 -0.43 11.19
CA GLN A 58 8.02 0.00 12.56
C GLN A 58 6.73 0.36 13.30
N ASP A 59 5.67 0.64 12.56
CA ASP A 59 4.36 0.96 13.11
C ASP A 59 3.41 -0.22 12.94
N SER A 60 2.29 -0.19 13.63
CA SER A 60 1.31 -1.28 13.59
C SER A 60 0.17 -0.97 12.65
N PHE A 61 -0.12 -1.90 11.74
CA PHE A 61 -1.24 -1.82 10.81
C PHE A 61 -2.01 -3.14 10.82
N ASP A 62 -3.28 -3.08 10.42
CA ASP A 62 -4.10 -4.28 10.30
C ASP A 62 -4.03 -4.91 8.91
N GLY A 63 -3.64 -4.13 7.92
CA GLY A 63 -3.49 -4.61 6.56
C GLY A 63 -2.96 -3.54 5.63
N PHE A 64 -2.73 -3.92 4.39
CA PHE A 64 -2.16 -3.07 3.37
C PHE A 64 -2.96 -3.16 2.07
N THR A 65 -3.02 -2.06 1.34
CA THR A 65 -3.54 -2.02 -0.03
C THR A 65 -2.39 -1.62 -0.95
N LEU A 66 -2.08 -2.46 -1.93
CA LEU A 66 -0.97 -2.25 -2.86
C LEU A 66 -1.52 -1.76 -4.20
N ALA A 67 -1.24 -0.50 -4.52
CA ALA A 67 -1.74 0.17 -5.71
C ALA A 67 -0.62 0.77 -6.56
N THR A 68 0.58 0.19 -6.50
CA THR A 68 1.73 0.55 -7.31
C THR A 68 1.62 -0.08 -8.70
N PRO A 69 2.52 0.24 -9.65
CA PRO A 69 2.51 -0.43 -10.95
C PRO A 69 2.66 -1.95 -10.85
N ALA A 70 2.05 -2.67 -11.79
CA ALA A 70 1.95 -4.13 -11.74
C ALA A 70 3.32 -4.82 -11.63
N GLU A 71 4.35 -4.25 -12.23
CA GLU A 71 5.72 -4.80 -12.20
C GLU A 71 6.33 -4.79 -10.79
N THR A 72 5.77 -4.04 -9.86
CA THR A 72 6.25 -4.00 -8.48
C THR A 72 5.48 -4.92 -7.54
N HIS A 73 4.37 -5.50 -8.00
CA HIS A 73 3.47 -6.26 -7.13
C HIS A 73 4.12 -7.48 -6.50
N LEU A 74 4.95 -8.21 -7.24
CA LEU A 74 5.58 -9.42 -6.70
C LEU A 74 6.48 -9.05 -5.52
N GLU A 75 7.42 -8.14 -5.72
CA GLU A 75 8.38 -7.76 -4.70
C GLU A 75 7.69 -7.15 -3.47
N LEU A 76 6.84 -6.16 -3.68
CA LEU A 76 6.17 -5.47 -2.58
C LEU A 76 5.16 -6.38 -1.87
N GLY A 77 4.41 -7.18 -2.63
CA GLY A 77 3.46 -8.11 -2.04
C GLY A 77 4.12 -9.15 -1.17
N LEU A 78 5.23 -9.74 -1.63
CA LEU A 78 5.99 -10.70 -0.85
C LEU A 78 6.59 -10.06 0.40
N THR A 79 7.09 -8.83 0.28
CA THR A 79 7.64 -8.10 1.42
C THR A 79 6.58 -7.89 2.51
N ILE A 80 5.40 -7.43 2.12
CA ILE A 80 4.31 -7.19 3.08
C ILE A 80 3.87 -8.48 3.74
N MET A 81 3.66 -9.53 2.96
CA MET A 81 3.22 -10.83 3.50
C MET A 81 4.29 -11.48 4.36
N SER A 82 5.57 -11.27 4.06
CA SER A 82 6.68 -11.80 4.86
C SER A 82 6.72 -11.15 6.25
N GLU A 83 6.19 -9.94 6.39
CA GLU A 83 6.06 -9.28 7.69
C GLU A 83 4.79 -9.69 8.44
N GLY A 84 4.04 -10.64 7.90
CA GLY A 84 2.85 -11.18 8.56
C GLY A 84 1.56 -10.42 8.29
N TYR A 85 1.54 -9.53 7.30
CA TYR A 85 0.36 -8.73 7.00
C TYR A 85 -0.44 -9.27 5.83
N SER A 86 -1.74 -9.04 5.87
CA SER A 86 -2.62 -9.24 4.72
C SER A 86 -2.50 -8.06 3.77
N VAL A 87 -2.63 -8.33 2.47
CA VAL A 87 -2.52 -7.28 1.45
C VAL A 87 -3.58 -7.46 0.38
N LEU A 88 -4.23 -6.35 0.01
CA LEU A 88 -5.10 -6.27 -1.16
C LEU A 88 -4.26 -5.69 -2.29
N ILE A 89 -4.11 -6.41 -3.38
CA ILE A 89 -3.29 -6.00 -4.52
C ILE A 89 -4.20 -5.62 -5.68
N GLU A 90 -4.02 -4.39 -6.21
CA GLU A 90 -4.75 -3.94 -7.38
C GLU A 90 -4.37 -4.77 -8.61
N LYS A 91 -5.33 -4.95 -9.50
CA LYS A 91 -5.07 -5.69 -10.74
C LYS A 91 -4.32 -4.83 -11.75
N PRO A 92 -3.55 -5.48 -12.63
CA PRO A 92 -3.36 -6.92 -12.64
C PRO A 92 -2.51 -7.36 -11.45
N LEU A 93 -2.78 -8.55 -10.91
CA LEU A 93 -2.05 -9.07 -9.74
C LEU A 93 -0.55 -9.10 -9.99
N ALA A 94 -0.16 -9.52 -11.20
CA ALA A 94 1.24 -9.55 -11.62
C ALA A 94 1.30 -9.47 -13.15
N LEU A 95 2.51 -9.23 -13.70
CA LEU A 95 2.71 -9.14 -15.13
C LEU A 95 2.64 -10.48 -15.85
N ASN A 96 2.89 -11.59 -15.14
CA ASN A 96 2.87 -12.91 -15.74
C ASN A 96 2.32 -13.94 -14.76
N PRO A 97 1.88 -15.12 -15.28
CA PRO A 97 1.28 -16.16 -14.42
C PRO A 97 2.22 -16.72 -13.35
N ALA A 98 3.52 -16.78 -13.61
CA ALA A 98 4.47 -17.29 -12.64
C ALA A 98 4.55 -16.40 -11.42
N ASP A 99 4.60 -15.09 -11.62
CA ASP A 99 4.62 -14.13 -10.51
C ASP A 99 3.31 -14.16 -9.72
N ALA A 100 2.18 -14.25 -10.41
CA ALA A 100 0.88 -14.34 -9.76
C ALA A 100 0.81 -15.59 -8.88
N LYS A 101 1.34 -16.72 -9.36
CA LYS A 101 1.37 -17.97 -8.61
C LYS A 101 2.19 -17.83 -7.33
N LEU A 102 3.36 -17.17 -7.41
CA LEU A 102 4.19 -16.94 -6.24
C LEU A 102 3.47 -16.11 -5.17
N LEU A 103 2.73 -15.09 -5.58
CA LEU A 103 1.95 -14.27 -4.66
C LEU A 103 0.84 -15.09 -3.99
N VAL A 104 0.13 -15.91 -4.75
CA VAL A 104 -0.94 -16.74 -4.21
C VAL A 104 -0.39 -17.78 -3.24
N GLU A 105 0.74 -18.39 -3.55
CA GLU A 105 1.37 -19.39 -2.68
C GLU A 105 1.85 -18.77 -1.37
N LYS A 106 2.32 -17.51 -1.41
CA LYS A 106 2.76 -16.82 -0.20
C LYS A 106 1.59 -16.45 0.70
N ALA A 107 0.47 -16.11 0.09
CA ALA A 107 -0.74 -15.81 0.86
C ALA A 107 -1.28 -17.06 1.54
#